data_3ba36c6c8ed083124ccb5feca747c203
#
_entry.id   3ba36c6c8ed083124ccb5feca747c203
#
_cell.length_a   1.000
_cell.length_b   1.000
_cell.length_c   1.000
_cell.angle_alpha   90.00
_cell.angle_beta   90.00
_cell.angle_gamma   90.00
#
_symmetry.space_group_name_H-M   'P 1'
#
loop_
_entity.id
_entity.type
_entity.pdbx_description
1 polymer ?
#
loop_
_entity_poly.entity_id
_entity_poly.type
_entity_poly.pdbx_seq_one_letter_code
_entity_poly.pdbx_strand_id
1 'polypeptide(L)'
;MNFNFEIDTTWCLDQLFKDGRITEKEKNLVQTSHRQRDQLKWHPLQWIAHFNLVDQSHPQSRLTLNRLCQWLAEKTQLPFYVIDPLKADVQALTSVMSQEFAFRNKILAVEVQANQVLIATDQPYMKDWIANLEQNVAPKKIQRVLLSPEQLQRYMVEYYQVSRAVSNSQKSGSYDRDNKGVEALLQLGDSQNPDANDQHIVKLVDWVLQFAFEQGASDIHLEPRKDNGKVRFRIDGVLHTIYNMPANTLTAVISRIKILGRMNVAEKRKPQDGRLKTRTPKGQETELRLSTLSTAFGEKLVMRIFDPEVLVRSFQQLGFEGHLLSDWQALTSHSHGIILVTGPTGSGKTTTLYSSLKQLATEQVNVCTIEDPIEMLEPSFNQMQVNTGIDLGFADGVRALMRQDPDIIMVGEIRDHDTANMAIQAALTGHLVLSTLHTNDAPSSSTRLHDLGVQPFLTAATILGVLAQRLVRRLCPHCKVEKQINSQEWEHLTFDYIMEMPEKVFTAVGCEECRQTGYKGRVGIYEFMPVSLEAKQLIGANGDLTALRQQAKKEGIEPLRIAGARKVLEGVTTLEEVLRVVPLN
;
A
#
# COMPACT_ATOMS: atom_id res chain seq x y z
N MET A 1 -44.48 18.44 5.36
CA MET A 1 -44.28 18.39 6.84
C MET A 1 -42.81 18.38 7.12
N ASN A 2 -42.28 19.43 7.73
CA ASN A 2 -40.86 19.46 8.14
C ASN A 2 -40.71 18.60 9.41
N PHE A 3 -40.40 17.32 9.24
CA PHE A 3 -40.07 16.47 10.37
C PHE A 3 -38.63 16.80 10.82
N ASN A 4 -38.49 17.18 12.09
CA ASN A 4 -37.20 17.37 12.75
C ASN A 4 -37.15 16.42 13.96
N PHE A 5 -36.49 15.27 13.79
CA PHE A 5 -36.36 14.26 14.85
C PHE A 5 -35.10 13.40 14.62
N GLU A 6 -34.63 12.77 15.67
CA GLU A 6 -33.55 11.79 15.62
C GLU A 6 -34.17 10.40 15.33
N ILE A 7 -33.64 9.67 14.34
CA ILE A 7 -34.11 8.32 14.04
C ILE A 7 -33.74 7.36 15.18
N ASP A 8 -34.69 6.55 15.59
CA ASP A 8 -34.51 5.49 16.58
C ASP A 8 -34.67 4.09 15.99
N THR A 9 -34.40 3.06 16.78
CA THR A 9 -34.50 1.67 16.34
C THR A 9 -35.92 1.30 15.93
N THR A 10 -36.93 1.79 16.64
CA THR A 10 -38.34 1.51 16.38
C THR A 10 -38.75 2.07 15.04
N TRP A 11 -38.42 3.34 14.77
CA TRP A 11 -38.68 3.97 13.50
C TRP A 11 -38.00 3.21 12.33
N CYS A 12 -36.71 2.85 12.48
CA CYS A 12 -35.99 2.11 11.44
C CYS A 12 -36.65 0.76 11.12
N LEU A 13 -37.02 0.01 12.15
CA LEU A 13 -37.66 -1.31 11.99
C LEU A 13 -39.06 -1.19 11.35
N ASP A 14 -39.85 -0.17 11.75
CA ASP A 14 -41.17 0.10 11.18
C ASP A 14 -41.07 0.45 9.71
N GLN A 15 -40.06 1.23 9.32
CA GLN A 15 -39.87 1.60 7.91
C GLN A 15 -39.34 0.41 7.08
N LEU A 16 -38.40 -0.37 7.61
CA LEU A 16 -37.89 -1.58 6.93
C LEU A 16 -38.99 -2.62 6.71
N PHE A 17 -39.89 -2.78 7.70
CA PHE A 17 -41.05 -3.67 7.57
C PHE A 17 -42.04 -3.15 6.53
N LYS A 18 -42.38 -1.85 6.54
CA LYS A 18 -43.24 -1.22 5.52
C LYS A 18 -42.68 -1.35 4.12
N ASP A 19 -41.36 -1.30 3.96
CA ASP A 19 -40.68 -1.43 2.67
C ASP A 19 -40.48 -2.92 2.26
N GLY A 20 -40.98 -3.88 3.05
CA GLY A 20 -40.89 -5.31 2.78
C GLY A 20 -39.49 -5.89 2.86
N ARG A 21 -38.57 -5.20 3.57
CA ARG A 21 -37.17 -5.64 3.70
C ARG A 21 -36.94 -6.64 4.81
N ILE A 22 -37.80 -6.64 5.84
CA ILE A 22 -37.77 -7.56 6.98
C ILE A 22 -39.15 -8.14 7.25
N THR A 23 -39.18 -9.33 7.84
CA THR A 23 -40.42 -9.99 8.32
C THR A 23 -40.85 -9.45 9.67
N GLU A 24 -42.13 -9.66 10.05
CA GLU A 24 -42.64 -9.32 11.37
C GLU A 24 -41.90 -10.07 12.50
N LYS A 25 -41.49 -11.32 12.27
CA LYS A 25 -40.69 -12.12 13.21
C LYS A 25 -39.32 -11.50 13.45
N GLU A 26 -38.64 -11.07 12.39
CA GLU A 26 -37.34 -10.40 12.48
C GLU A 26 -37.43 -9.05 13.17
N LYS A 27 -38.48 -8.26 12.87
CA LYS A 27 -38.78 -7.01 13.56
C LYS A 27 -38.91 -7.24 15.08
N ASN A 28 -39.76 -8.20 15.49
CA ASN A 28 -40.00 -8.52 16.91
C ASN A 28 -38.71 -9.04 17.58
N LEU A 29 -37.91 -9.85 16.88
CA LEU A 29 -36.62 -10.34 17.40
C LEU A 29 -35.70 -9.19 17.78
N VAL A 30 -35.53 -8.20 16.89
CA VAL A 30 -34.63 -7.05 17.13
C VAL A 30 -35.18 -6.13 18.24
N GLN A 31 -36.52 -5.94 18.29
CA GLN A 31 -37.18 -5.10 19.31
C GLN A 31 -37.08 -5.69 20.72
N THR A 32 -37.17 -7.01 20.87
CA THR A 32 -37.14 -7.68 22.17
C THR A 32 -35.72 -7.99 22.66
N SER A 33 -34.73 -7.86 21.82
CA SER A 33 -33.33 -8.11 22.15
C SER A 33 -32.74 -6.99 23.01
N HIS A 34 -32.02 -7.38 24.08
CA HIS A 34 -31.38 -6.43 25.00
C HIS A 34 -30.00 -6.04 24.51
N ARG A 35 -29.70 -4.72 24.55
CA ARG A 35 -28.37 -4.17 24.26
C ARG A 35 -27.44 -4.37 25.44
N GLN A 36 -26.21 -4.81 25.18
CA GLN A 36 -25.15 -4.83 26.17
C GLN A 36 -24.65 -3.39 26.44
N ARG A 37 -23.86 -3.21 27.50
CA ARG A 37 -23.46 -1.88 27.99
C ARG A 37 -22.68 -1.06 26.96
N ASP A 38 -21.87 -1.71 26.13
CA ASP A 38 -21.10 -1.14 25.01
C ASP A 38 -21.97 -0.85 23.78
N GLN A 39 -23.08 -1.56 23.61
CA GLN A 39 -24.01 -1.44 22.48
C GLN A 39 -25.07 -0.33 22.68
N LEU A 40 -25.18 0.22 23.91
CA LEU A 40 -26.16 1.28 24.21
C LEU A 40 -25.95 2.56 23.39
N LYS A 41 -24.71 2.82 22.97
CA LYS A 41 -24.32 3.98 22.17
C LYS A 41 -24.39 3.75 20.66
N TRP A 42 -24.73 2.55 20.22
CA TRP A 42 -24.76 2.23 18.80
C TRP A 42 -25.92 2.94 18.11
N HIS A 43 -25.64 3.41 16.91
CA HIS A 43 -26.67 3.93 16.02
C HIS A 43 -27.72 2.85 15.70
N PRO A 44 -29.02 3.19 15.49
CA PRO A 44 -30.06 2.22 15.16
C PRO A 44 -29.69 1.27 14.03
N LEU A 45 -29.08 1.76 12.95
CA LEU A 45 -28.67 0.93 11.81
C LEU A 45 -27.55 -0.05 12.17
N GLN A 46 -26.60 0.33 13.05
CA GLN A 46 -25.56 -0.58 13.54
C GLN A 46 -26.18 -1.72 14.37
N TRP A 47 -27.16 -1.38 15.21
CA TRP A 47 -27.87 -2.39 15.99
C TRP A 47 -28.62 -3.39 15.11
N ILE A 48 -29.33 -2.92 14.08
CA ILE A 48 -30.06 -3.78 13.15
C ILE A 48 -29.09 -4.64 12.33
N ALA A 49 -27.99 -4.08 11.84
CA ALA A 49 -26.96 -4.79 11.08
C ALA A 49 -26.33 -5.93 11.88
N HIS A 50 -26.21 -5.80 13.21
CA HIS A 50 -25.65 -6.82 14.09
C HIS A 50 -26.39 -8.17 13.99
N PHE A 51 -27.70 -8.16 13.73
CA PHE A 51 -28.50 -9.38 13.59
C PHE A 51 -28.32 -10.09 12.24
N ASN A 52 -27.62 -9.48 11.30
CA ASN A 52 -27.28 -10.08 10.00
C ASN A 52 -28.51 -10.64 9.25
N LEU A 53 -29.65 -9.92 9.29
CA LEU A 53 -30.92 -10.34 8.74
C LEU A 53 -30.86 -10.50 7.21
N VAL A 54 -31.73 -11.35 6.67
CA VAL A 54 -31.85 -11.52 5.21
C VAL A 54 -32.70 -10.38 4.64
N ASP A 55 -32.23 -9.73 3.57
CA ASP A 55 -33.05 -8.74 2.85
C ASP A 55 -34.16 -9.44 2.07
N GLN A 56 -35.41 -9.33 2.51
CA GLN A 56 -36.55 -10.00 1.89
C GLN A 56 -36.81 -9.52 0.47
N SER A 57 -36.36 -8.32 0.10
CA SER A 57 -36.41 -7.81 -1.27
C SER A 57 -35.31 -8.41 -2.16
N HIS A 58 -34.24 -8.93 -1.58
CA HIS A 58 -33.12 -9.56 -2.26
C HIS A 58 -32.61 -10.76 -1.44
N PRO A 59 -33.30 -11.93 -1.51
CA PRO A 59 -33.07 -13.08 -0.61
C PRO A 59 -31.65 -13.67 -0.61
N GLN A 60 -30.86 -13.40 -1.64
CA GLN A 60 -29.46 -13.81 -1.71
C GLN A 60 -28.51 -12.88 -0.93
N SER A 61 -29.02 -11.84 -0.28
CA SER A 61 -28.23 -10.82 0.36
C SER A 61 -28.72 -10.51 1.78
N ARG A 62 -27.79 -10.02 2.62
CA ARG A 62 -28.06 -9.67 4.01
C ARG A 62 -28.07 -8.16 4.21
N LEU A 63 -28.83 -7.71 5.21
CA LEU A 63 -28.91 -6.30 5.62
C LEU A 63 -27.65 -5.89 6.40
N THR A 64 -26.56 -5.70 5.68
CA THR A 64 -25.33 -5.14 6.24
C THR A 64 -25.51 -3.64 6.53
N LEU A 65 -24.63 -3.05 7.36
CA LEU A 65 -24.69 -1.61 7.68
C LEU A 65 -24.70 -0.75 6.41
N ASN A 66 -23.87 -1.05 5.43
CA ASN A 66 -23.82 -0.32 4.16
C ASN A 66 -25.16 -0.37 3.41
N ARG A 67 -25.80 -1.52 3.33
CA ARG A 67 -27.11 -1.66 2.70
C ARG A 67 -28.20 -0.90 3.45
N LEU A 68 -28.15 -0.91 4.77
CA LEU A 68 -29.08 -0.12 5.58
C LEU A 68 -28.86 1.38 5.40
N CYS A 69 -27.60 1.82 5.26
CA CYS A 69 -27.30 3.22 4.95
C CYS A 69 -27.77 3.61 3.53
N GLN A 70 -27.58 2.75 2.52
CA GLN A 70 -28.10 2.97 1.17
C GLN A 70 -29.61 3.04 1.15
N TRP A 71 -30.31 2.12 1.83
CA TRP A 71 -31.75 2.16 2.00
C TRP A 71 -32.23 3.48 2.64
N LEU A 72 -31.53 3.95 3.70
CA LEU A 72 -31.87 5.23 4.34
C LEU A 72 -31.64 6.42 3.41
N ALA A 73 -30.57 6.38 2.61
CA ALA A 73 -30.26 7.40 1.60
C ALA A 73 -31.36 7.50 0.54
N GLU A 74 -31.80 6.37 -0.01
CA GLU A 74 -32.91 6.29 -0.96
C GLU A 74 -34.20 6.85 -0.35
N LYS A 75 -34.53 6.45 0.89
CA LYS A 75 -35.74 6.89 1.59
C LYS A 75 -35.76 8.38 1.90
N THR A 76 -34.62 8.96 2.18
CA THR A 76 -34.46 10.38 2.53
C THR A 76 -34.13 11.27 1.33
N GLN A 77 -33.89 10.67 0.15
CA GLN A 77 -33.44 11.34 -1.07
C GLN A 77 -32.13 12.15 -0.86
N LEU A 78 -31.29 11.69 0.08
CA LEU A 78 -29.96 12.24 0.28
C LEU A 78 -28.95 11.34 -0.42
N PRO A 79 -27.96 11.90 -1.14
CA PRO A 79 -26.86 11.09 -1.68
C PRO A 79 -26.12 10.35 -0.55
N PHE A 80 -25.87 9.07 -0.72
CA PHE A 80 -24.97 8.34 0.16
C PHE A 80 -23.53 8.72 -0.19
N TYR A 81 -22.80 9.20 0.79
CA TYR A 81 -21.42 9.66 0.64
C TYR A 81 -20.46 8.70 1.35
N VAL A 82 -19.33 8.48 0.72
CA VAL A 82 -18.25 7.67 1.29
C VAL A 82 -17.01 8.55 1.36
N ILE A 83 -16.49 8.74 2.57
CA ILE A 83 -15.27 9.53 2.75
C ILE A 83 -14.10 8.76 2.16
N ASP A 84 -13.40 9.40 1.20
CA ASP A 84 -12.08 8.98 0.78
C ASP A 84 -11.05 9.73 1.65
N PRO A 85 -10.45 9.05 2.65
CA PRO A 85 -9.52 9.71 3.56
C PRO A 85 -8.25 10.21 2.85
N LEU A 86 -7.98 9.70 1.63
CA LEU A 86 -6.83 10.11 0.83
C LEU A 86 -7.06 11.43 0.08
N LYS A 87 -8.32 11.90 -0.02
CA LYS A 87 -8.71 13.15 -0.69
C LYS A 87 -9.18 14.24 0.28
N ALA A 88 -9.35 13.91 1.55
CA ALA A 88 -9.89 14.82 2.54
C ALA A 88 -8.86 15.92 2.92
N ASP A 89 -9.17 17.17 2.63
CA ASP A 89 -8.43 18.32 3.18
C ASP A 89 -8.92 18.62 4.60
N VAL A 90 -8.34 17.95 5.59
CA VAL A 90 -8.76 18.02 6.99
C VAL A 90 -8.75 19.45 7.52
N GLN A 91 -7.82 20.31 7.08
CA GLN A 91 -7.76 21.71 7.53
C GLN A 91 -8.96 22.50 7.00
N ALA A 92 -9.25 22.39 5.71
CA ALA A 92 -10.42 23.04 5.11
C ALA A 92 -11.72 22.53 5.72
N LEU A 93 -11.84 21.22 5.95
CA LEU A 93 -13.05 20.58 6.50
C LEU A 93 -13.32 21.01 7.94
N THR A 94 -12.31 21.06 8.79
CA THR A 94 -12.47 21.43 10.22
C THR A 94 -12.61 22.93 10.43
N SER A 95 -12.28 23.76 9.45
CA SER A 95 -12.51 25.21 9.49
C SER A 95 -13.98 25.59 9.30
N VAL A 96 -14.83 24.71 8.76
CA VAL A 96 -16.24 24.95 8.46
C VAL A 96 -17.07 25.13 9.72
N MET A 97 -16.78 24.37 10.79
CA MET A 97 -17.50 24.41 12.05
C MET A 97 -16.63 23.98 13.23
N SER A 98 -17.00 24.38 14.45
CA SER A 98 -16.31 23.92 15.65
C SER A 98 -16.57 22.44 15.96
N GLN A 99 -15.63 21.81 16.66
CA GLN A 99 -15.79 20.43 17.10
C GLN A 99 -17.06 20.21 17.92
N GLU A 100 -17.34 21.10 18.87
CA GLU A 100 -18.52 21.00 19.74
C GLU A 100 -19.83 21.07 18.94
N PHE A 101 -19.87 21.93 17.93
CA PHE A 101 -21.03 22.05 17.04
C PHE A 101 -21.22 20.78 16.21
N ALA A 102 -20.14 20.25 15.64
CA ALA A 102 -20.15 19.00 14.85
C ALA A 102 -20.67 17.80 15.67
N PHE A 103 -20.10 17.60 16.86
CA PHE A 103 -20.47 16.49 17.75
C PHE A 103 -21.91 16.58 18.24
N ARG A 104 -22.37 17.79 18.66
CA ARG A 104 -23.73 18.01 19.15
C ARG A 104 -24.78 17.73 18.08
N ASN A 105 -24.50 18.09 16.85
CA ASN A 105 -25.46 17.96 15.73
C ASN A 105 -25.25 16.69 14.90
N LYS A 106 -24.28 15.85 15.23
CA LYS A 106 -23.92 14.62 14.49
C LYS A 106 -23.71 14.90 12.99
N ILE A 107 -22.87 15.89 12.70
CA ILE A 107 -22.54 16.34 11.35
C ILE A 107 -21.05 16.52 11.16
N LEU A 108 -20.59 16.36 9.91
CA LEU A 108 -19.20 16.54 9.53
C LEU A 108 -19.11 17.18 8.16
N ALA A 109 -18.28 18.20 7.97
CA ALA A 109 -17.93 18.65 6.63
C ALA A 109 -17.04 17.60 5.97
N VAL A 110 -17.41 17.14 4.79
CA VAL A 110 -16.71 16.07 4.06
C VAL A 110 -16.07 16.54 2.76
N GLU A 111 -16.54 17.68 2.22
CA GLU A 111 -15.95 18.31 1.04
C GLU A 111 -16.23 19.82 1.05
N VAL A 112 -15.21 20.60 0.71
CA VAL A 112 -15.31 22.07 0.58
C VAL A 112 -14.91 22.44 -0.85
N GLN A 113 -15.89 22.86 -1.63
CA GLN A 113 -15.72 23.35 -3.00
C GLN A 113 -15.78 24.88 -3.05
N ALA A 114 -15.53 25.47 -4.23
CA ALA A 114 -15.58 26.93 -4.41
C ALA A 114 -16.97 27.51 -4.04
N ASN A 115 -18.06 26.88 -4.46
CA ASN A 115 -19.43 27.38 -4.36
C ASN A 115 -20.31 26.60 -3.37
N GLN A 116 -19.84 25.47 -2.85
CA GLN A 116 -20.64 24.62 -1.96
C GLN A 116 -19.80 23.90 -0.92
N VAL A 117 -20.46 23.49 0.16
CA VAL A 117 -19.89 22.65 1.22
C VAL A 117 -20.79 21.44 1.40
N LEU A 118 -20.23 20.24 1.31
CA LEU A 118 -20.93 19.00 1.59
C LEU A 118 -20.85 18.71 3.09
N ILE A 119 -22.02 18.58 3.73
CA ILE A 119 -22.16 18.24 5.14
C ILE A 119 -22.79 16.86 5.26
N ALA A 120 -22.04 15.93 5.82
CA ALA A 120 -22.48 14.57 6.08
C ALA A 120 -23.17 14.46 7.45
N THR A 121 -24.19 13.60 7.52
CA THR A 121 -24.91 13.26 8.74
C THR A 121 -25.34 11.79 8.72
N ASP A 122 -25.50 11.16 9.86
CA ASP A 122 -26.19 9.88 10.04
C ASP A 122 -27.65 10.06 10.50
N GLN A 123 -28.06 11.34 10.78
CA GLN A 123 -29.37 11.73 11.24
C GLN A 123 -30.08 12.64 10.22
N PRO A 124 -30.62 12.08 9.11
CA PRO A 124 -31.09 12.87 7.96
C PRO A 124 -32.26 13.79 8.26
N TYR A 125 -33.03 13.54 9.32
CA TYR A 125 -34.18 14.36 9.71
C TYR A 125 -33.84 15.47 10.71
N MET A 126 -32.65 15.49 11.32
CA MET A 126 -32.15 16.60 12.13
C MET A 126 -31.72 17.76 11.24
N LYS A 127 -32.40 18.90 11.28
CA LYS A 127 -32.18 20.06 10.40
C LYS A 127 -31.92 21.38 11.12
N ASP A 128 -32.05 21.44 12.44
CA ASP A 128 -31.96 22.68 13.22
C ASP A 128 -30.62 23.41 13.10
N TRP A 129 -29.57 22.68 12.77
CA TRP A 129 -28.23 23.20 12.59
C TRP A 129 -28.01 23.95 11.26
N ILE A 130 -28.88 23.75 10.25
CA ILE A 130 -28.67 24.24 8.88
C ILE A 130 -28.61 25.76 8.84
N ALA A 131 -29.61 26.45 9.39
CA ALA A 131 -29.69 27.91 9.36
C ALA A 131 -28.47 28.59 10.01
N ASN A 132 -27.99 28.02 11.13
CA ASN A 132 -26.81 28.53 11.82
C ASN A 132 -25.52 28.33 11.00
N LEU A 133 -25.41 27.19 10.31
CA LEU A 133 -24.22 26.89 9.53
C LEU A 133 -24.19 27.65 8.21
N GLU A 134 -25.34 27.87 7.56
CA GLU A 134 -25.47 28.67 6.34
C GLU A 134 -24.94 30.09 6.53
N GLN A 135 -25.19 30.72 7.67
CA GLN A 135 -24.65 32.05 7.98
C GLN A 135 -23.13 32.07 8.06
N ASN A 136 -22.53 30.99 8.57
CA ASN A 136 -21.08 30.91 8.74
C ASN A 136 -20.33 30.56 7.45
N VAL A 137 -20.95 29.84 6.51
CA VAL A 137 -20.30 29.40 5.28
C VAL A 137 -20.62 30.25 4.07
N ALA A 138 -21.50 31.26 4.21
CA ALA A 138 -21.84 32.17 3.11
C ALA A 138 -20.61 32.76 2.43
N PRO A 139 -20.55 32.88 1.09
CA PRO A 139 -21.64 32.68 0.14
C PRO A 139 -21.82 31.23 -0.39
N LYS A 140 -21.14 30.25 0.17
CA LYS A 140 -21.23 28.84 -0.26
C LYS A 140 -22.58 28.23 0.16
N LYS A 141 -23.11 27.35 -0.68
CA LYS A 141 -24.34 26.60 -0.38
C LYS A 141 -24.03 25.31 0.36
N ILE A 142 -24.90 24.95 1.31
CA ILE A 142 -24.79 23.65 1.99
C ILE A 142 -25.54 22.60 1.18
N GLN A 143 -24.85 21.51 0.87
CA GLN A 143 -25.44 20.28 0.37
C GLN A 143 -25.32 19.19 1.42
N ARG A 144 -26.44 18.54 1.75
CA ARG A 144 -26.44 17.44 2.73
C ARG A 144 -26.22 16.10 2.04
N VAL A 145 -25.46 15.25 2.71
CA VAL A 145 -25.22 13.86 2.27
C VAL A 145 -25.36 12.92 3.47
N LEU A 146 -25.72 11.68 3.21
CA LEU A 146 -25.76 10.64 4.24
C LEU A 146 -24.44 9.95 4.35
N LEU A 147 -23.98 9.71 5.58
CA LEU A 147 -22.74 9.00 5.86
C LEU A 147 -23.03 7.80 6.78
N SER A 148 -22.22 6.74 6.67
CA SER A 148 -22.26 5.64 7.63
C SER A 148 -21.97 6.13 9.04
N PRO A 149 -22.75 5.71 10.08
CA PRO A 149 -22.53 6.11 11.46
C PRO A 149 -21.12 5.79 11.97
N GLU A 150 -20.53 4.69 11.55
CA GLU A 150 -19.15 4.31 11.90
C GLU A 150 -18.15 5.30 11.33
N GLN A 151 -18.29 5.65 10.05
CA GLN A 151 -17.43 6.64 9.41
C GLN A 151 -17.61 8.02 10.04
N LEU A 152 -18.85 8.44 10.28
CA LEU A 152 -19.12 9.74 10.88
C LEU A 152 -18.43 9.87 12.24
N GLN A 153 -18.62 8.90 13.13
CA GLN A 153 -18.02 8.89 14.47
C GLN A 153 -16.49 8.86 14.41
N ARG A 154 -15.93 7.99 13.57
CA ARG A 154 -14.48 7.85 13.39
C ARG A 154 -13.85 9.13 12.89
N TYR A 155 -14.31 9.66 11.76
CA TYR A 155 -13.70 10.84 11.13
C TYR A 155 -13.97 12.14 11.89
N MET A 156 -15.07 12.26 12.60
CA MET A 156 -15.27 13.39 13.52
C MET A 156 -14.17 13.47 14.57
N VAL A 157 -13.85 12.34 15.22
CA VAL A 157 -12.78 12.31 16.23
C VAL A 157 -11.43 12.57 15.57
N GLU A 158 -11.13 11.86 14.49
CA GLU A 158 -9.84 11.88 13.80
C GLU A 158 -9.51 13.27 13.22
N TYR A 159 -10.42 13.89 12.49
CA TYR A 159 -10.18 15.18 11.83
C TYR A 159 -9.97 16.31 12.84
N TYR A 160 -10.80 16.37 13.87
CA TYR A 160 -10.63 17.41 14.89
C TYR A 160 -9.43 17.20 15.81
N GLN A 161 -9.00 15.96 16.08
CA GLN A 161 -7.75 15.69 16.79
C GLN A 161 -6.53 16.17 15.99
N VAL A 162 -6.47 15.83 14.70
CA VAL A 162 -5.39 16.26 13.79
C VAL A 162 -5.38 17.78 13.66
N SER A 163 -6.52 18.40 13.40
CA SER A 163 -6.63 19.86 13.29
C SER A 163 -6.19 20.59 14.57
N ARG A 164 -6.55 20.09 15.74
CA ARG A 164 -6.09 20.64 17.04
C ARG A 164 -4.57 20.49 17.20
N ALA A 165 -4.01 19.32 16.88
CA ALA A 165 -2.57 19.10 16.99
C ALA A 165 -1.80 20.07 16.09
N VAL A 166 -2.26 20.28 14.84
CA VAL A 166 -1.67 21.24 13.90
C VAL A 166 -1.84 22.68 14.37
N SER A 167 -3.05 23.08 14.79
CA SER A 167 -3.33 24.45 15.25
C SER A 167 -2.55 24.82 16.51
N ASN A 168 -2.37 23.87 17.43
CA ASN A 168 -1.61 24.09 18.66
C ASN A 168 -0.11 24.17 18.36
N SER A 169 0.41 23.44 17.37
CA SER A 169 1.80 23.59 16.93
C SER A 169 2.09 24.96 16.28
N GLN A 170 1.06 25.63 15.72
CA GLN A 170 1.16 27.00 15.20
C GLN A 170 1.01 28.07 16.29
N LYS A 171 0.21 27.80 17.35
CA LYS A 171 -0.09 28.74 18.42
C LYS A 171 0.97 28.80 19.51
N SER A 172 1.97 27.94 19.50
CA SER A 172 3.14 28.05 20.40
C SER A 172 3.89 29.40 20.23
N GLY A 173 3.47 30.23 19.28
CA GLY A 173 3.96 31.59 19.05
C GLY A 173 3.01 32.72 19.45
N SER A 174 1.79 32.48 19.95
CA SER A 174 0.87 33.53 20.40
C SER A 174 0.21 33.15 21.74
N TYR A 175 0.53 33.90 22.74
CA TYR A 175 0.01 33.78 24.13
C TYR A 175 -1.51 33.90 24.18
N ASP A 176 -2.18 32.88 24.63
CA ASP A 176 -3.53 32.99 25.20
C ASP A 176 -3.44 32.96 26.73
N ARG A 177 -3.83 34.07 27.33
CA ARG A 177 -3.59 34.43 28.74
C ARG A 177 -4.66 33.91 29.71
N ASP A 178 -5.34 32.82 29.45
CA ASP A 178 -6.31 32.29 30.44
C ASP A 178 -6.28 30.77 30.50
N ASN A 179 -5.35 30.22 31.28
CA ASN A 179 -5.60 29.18 32.30
C ASN A 179 -4.29 28.73 33.01
N LYS A 180 -4.22 29.06 34.25
CA LYS A 180 -3.45 28.60 35.41
C LYS A 180 -2.40 27.49 35.22
N GLY A 181 -1.13 27.94 35.33
CA GLY A 181 0.04 27.10 35.51
C GLY A 181 1.31 27.94 35.35
N VAL A 182 1.59 28.86 36.30
CA VAL A 182 2.67 29.87 36.23
C VAL A 182 4.07 29.27 36.17
N GLU A 183 4.27 28.03 36.62
CA GLU A 183 5.58 27.39 36.62
C GLU A 183 5.97 26.74 35.27
N ALA A 184 4.99 26.36 34.41
CA ALA A 184 5.24 25.89 33.05
C ALA A 184 5.56 27.03 32.06
N LEU A 185 5.27 28.29 32.45
CA LEU A 185 5.45 29.49 31.63
C LEU A 185 6.87 30.09 31.69
N LEU A 186 7.65 29.73 32.70
CA LEU A 186 9.01 30.27 32.91
C LEU A 186 10.12 29.47 32.19
N GLN A 187 9.81 28.33 31.60
CA GLN A 187 10.78 27.51 30.84
C GLN A 187 10.69 27.62 29.31
N LEU A 188 9.74 28.36 28.79
CA LEU A 188 9.57 28.56 27.33
C LEU A 188 10.14 29.92 26.90
N GLY A 189 11.46 30.00 26.85
CA GLY A 189 12.14 31.10 26.17
C GLY A 189 11.94 31.02 24.68
N ASP A 190 11.58 32.16 24.09
CA ASP A 190 11.71 32.58 22.67
C ASP A 190 11.94 31.48 21.62
N SER A 191 10.91 30.73 21.23
CA SER A 191 10.99 29.99 19.97
C SER A 191 9.71 30.16 19.15
N GLN A 192 9.82 30.89 18.06
CA GLN A 192 8.77 31.01 17.02
C GLN A 192 8.57 29.69 16.24
N ASN A 193 9.23 28.59 16.62
CA ASN A 193 9.17 27.30 15.95
C ASN A 193 8.76 26.20 16.94
N PRO A 194 7.82 25.28 16.55
CA PRO A 194 7.45 24.13 17.39
C PRO A 194 8.66 23.22 17.63
N ASP A 195 8.83 22.78 18.89
CA ASP A 195 9.89 21.83 19.27
C ASP A 195 9.48 20.38 18.89
N ALA A 196 10.48 19.59 18.55
CA ALA A 196 10.31 18.16 18.26
C ALA A 196 9.75 17.34 19.45
N ASN A 197 9.88 17.83 20.67
CA ASN A 197 9.40 17.19 21.90
C ASN A 197 8.02 17.70 22.36
N ASP A 198 7.44 18.68 21.66
CA ASP A 198 6.10 19.14 21.97
C ASP A 198 5.09 18.00 21.87
N GLN A 199 4.21 17.88 22.87
CA GLN A 199 3.19 16.81 22.93
C GLN A 199 2.32 16.75 21.65
N HIS A 200 2.11 17.91 21.02
CA HIS A 200 1.35 17.98 19.75
C HIS A 200 2.11 17.38 18.59
N ILE A 201 3.43 17.58 18.52
CA ILE A 201 4.30 16.98 17.51
C ILE A 201 4.39 15.47 17.71
N VAL A 202 4.52 15.01 18.96
CA VAL A 202 4.49 13.57 19.29
C VAL A 202 3.19 12.94 18.80
N LYS A 203 2.03 13.53 19.10
CA LYS A 203 0.71 13.03 18.64
C LYS A 203 0.57 13.04 17.12
N LEU A 204 1.14 14.03 16.44
CA LEU A 204 1.13 14.07 14.96
C LEU A 204 1.97 12.94 14.37
N VAL A 205 3.14 12.66 14.93
CA VAL A 205 3.98 11.52 14.49
C VAL A 205 3.25 10.20 14.71
N ASP A 206 2.68 10.00 15.90
CA ASP A 206 1.91 8.79 16.23
C ASP A 206 0.73 8.62 15.26
N TRP A 207 -0.01 9.71 14.98
CA TRP A 207 -1.10 9.67 14.01
C TRP A 207 -0.62 9.30 12.60
N VAL A 208 0.46 9.94 12.10
CA VAL A 208 1.01 9.63 10.76
C VAL A 208 1.38 8.16 10.65
N LEU A 209 2.04 7.60 11.67
CA LEU A 209 2.45 6.20 11.69
C LEU A 209 1.23 5.27 11.76
N GLN A 210 0.34 5.49 12.72
CA GLN A 210 -0.86 4.68 12.89
C GLN A 210 -1.72 4.69 11.62
N PHE A 211 -1.95 5.87 11.05
CA PHE A 211 -2.75 6.01 9.83
C PHE A 211 -2.09 5.32 8.64
N ALA A 212 -0.76 5.39 8.51
CA ALA A 212 -0.05 4.68 7.45
C ALA A 212 -0.20 3.15 7.57
N PHE A 213 -0.13 2.59 8.79
CA PHE A 213 -0.37 1.16 9.03
C PHE A 213 -1.80 0.76 8.69
N GLU A 214 -2.79 1.52 9.15
CA GLU A 214 -4.21 1.27 8.85
C GLU A 214 -4.51 1.32 7.36
N GLN A 215 -3.82 2.22 6.64
CA GLN A 215 -3.94 2.34 5.20
C GLN A 215 -3.12 1.30 4.41
N GLY A 216 -2.30 0.48 5.08
CA GLY A 216 -1.43 -0.49 4.40
C GLY A 216 -0.41 0.18 3.50
N ALA A 217 0.11 1.34 3.92
CA ALA A 217 1.15 2.05 3.19
C ALA A 217 2.47 1.28 3.22
N SER A 218 3.20 1.27 2.10
CA SER A 218 4.57 0.74 2.05
C SER A 218 5.61 1.79 2.38
N ASP A 219 5.34 3.06 2.03
CA ASP A 219 6.25 4.18 2.29
C ASP A 219 5.47 5.43 2.72
N ILE A 220 6.04 6.18 3.64
CA ILE A 220 5.56 7.49 4.10
C ILE A 220 6.56 8.54 3.62
N HIS A 221 6.10 9.54 2.89
CA HIS A 221 6.90 10.64 2.40
C HIS A 221 6.51 11.94 3.10
N LEU A 222 7.46 12.59 3.75
CA LEU A 222 7.34 13.90 4.34
C LEU A 222 8.13 14.88 3.47
N GLU A 223 7.45 15.74 2.72
CA GLU A 223 8.04 16.55 1.67
C GLU A 223 7.83 18.03 1.91
N PRO A 224 8.90 18.79 2.23
CA PRO A 224 8.80 20.25 2.33
C PRO A 224 8.52 20.89 0.97
N ARG A 225 7.71 21.94 0.98
CA ARG A 225 7.43 22.83 -0.14
C ARG A 225 7.57 24.28 0.34
N LYS A 226 7.48 25.25 -0.57
CA LYS A 226 7.70 26.66 -0.28
C LYS A 226 6.79 27.15 0.88
N ASP A 227 5.51 26.89 0.81
CA ASP A 227 4.52 27.45 1.74
C ASP A 227 3.93 26.40 2.70
N ASN A 228 4.08 25.11 2.39
CA ASN A 228 3.55 24.00 3.18
C ASN A 228 4.42 22.75 3.08
N GLY A 229 4.10 21.74 3.88
CA GLY A 229 4.68 20.41 3.80
C GLY A 229 3.63 19.39 3.38
N LYS A 230 3.99 18.46 2.48
CA LYS A 230 3.11 17.38 2.03
C LYS A 230 3.46 16.08 2.74
N VAL A 231 2.44 15.44 3.32
CA VAL A 231 2.50 14.04 3.77
C VAL A 231 1.87 13.18 2.69
N ARG A 232 2.64 12.24 2.13
CA ARG A 232 2.15 11.32 1.10
C ARG A 232 2.43 9.88 1.51
N PHE A 233 1.50 8.99 1.23
CA PHE A 233 1.66 7.55 1.43
C PHE A 233 1.75 6.84 0.08
N ARG A 234 2.61 5.84 0.00
CA ARG A 234 2.61 4.89 -1.11
C ARG A 234 1.76 3.70 -0.72
N ILE A 235 0.65 3.51 -1.43
CA ILE A 235 -0.30 2.42 -1.21
C ILE A 235 -0.43 1.67 -2.53
N ASP A 236 -0.24 0.35 -2.51
CA ASP A 236 -0.25 -0.50 -3.71
C ASP A 236 0.61 0.05 -4.87
N GLY A 237 1.76 0.65 -4.53
CA GLY A 237 2.73 1.20 -5.48
C GLY A 237 2.44 2.63 -5.96
N VAL A 238 1.29 3.22 -5.61
CA VAL A 238 0.88 4.58 -6.01
C VAL A 238 1.01 5.56 -4.84
N LEU A 239 1.50 6.78 -5.11
CA LEU A 239 1.61 7.85 -4.11
C LEU A 239 0.30 8.64 -4.01
N HIS A 240 -0.23 8.73 -2.79
CA HIS A 240 -1.42 9.50 -2.43
C HIS A 240 -1.05 10.63 -1.47
N THR A 241 -1.54 11.84 -1.72
CA THR A 241 -1.41 12.95 -0.76
C THR A 241 -2.43 12.75 0.36
N ILE A 242 -1.92 12.67 1.59
CA ILE A 242 -2.76 12.41 2.79
C ILE A 242 -3.09 13.71 3.50
N TYR A 243 -2.08 14.57 3.66
CA TYR A 243 -2.23 15.81 4.43
C TYR A 243 -1.25 16.89 3.95
N ASN A 244 -1.70 18.13 4.01
CA ASN A 244 -0.84 19.30 3.86
C ASN A 244 -0.72 19.98 5.23
N MET A 245 0.50 20.12 5.74
CA MET A 245 0.75 20.78 7.02
C MET A 245 1.64 21.99 6.84
N PRO A 246 1.63 22.97 7.77
CA PRO A 246 2.54 24.10 7.74
C PRO A 246 4.00 23.66 7.70
N ALA A 247 4.85 24.41 7.01
CA ALA A 247 6.27 24.05 6.82
C ALA A 247 7.02 23.87 8.15
N ASN A 248 6.75 24.75 9.14
CA ASN A 248 7.37 24.65 10.46
C ASN A 248 6.94 23.38 11.22
N THR A 249 5.66 23.02 11.15
CA THR A 249 5.13 21.79 11.75
C THR A 249 5.77 20.56 11.10
N LEU A 250 5.90 20.52 9.76
CA LEU A 250 6.58 19.43 9.07
C LEU A 250 8.04 19.30 9.52
N THR A 251 8.75 20.42 9.66
CA THR A 251 10.14 20.43 10.13
C THR A 251 10.27 19.85 11.53
N ALA A 252 9.34 20.17 12.44
CA ALA A 252 9.32 19.62 13.80
C ALA A 252 9.00 18.11 13.79
N VAL A 253 8.04 17.67 12.96
CA VAL A 253 7.71 16.25 12.76
C VAL A 253 8.92 15.47 12.24
N ILE A 254 9.64 16.00 11.23
CA ILE A 254 10.86 15.37 10.70
C ILE A 254 11.93 15.29 11.80
N SER A 255 12.14 16.38 12.56
CA SER A 255 13.10 16.39 13.67
C SER A 255 12.76 15.34 14.73
N ARG A 256 11.49 15.19 15.07
CA ARG A 256 11.02 14.14 16.01
C ARG A 256 11.30 12.74 15.48
N ILE A 257 11.02 12.47 14.22
CA ILE A 257 11.29 11.16 13.61
C ILE A 257 12.79 10.89 13.55
N LYS A 258 13.62 11.90 13.28
CA LYS A 258 15.10 11.76 13.33
C LYS A 258 15.57 11.38 14.73
N ILE A 259 15.02 11.98 15.80
CA ILE A 259 15.33 11.58 17.18
C ILE A 259 14.98 10.10 17.40
N LEU A 260 13.77 9.68 17.01
CA LEU A 260 13.32 8.29 17.16
C LEU A 260 14.18 7.33 16.33
N GLY A 261 14.65 7.74 15.16
CA GLY A 261 15.54 6.97 14.27
C GLY A 261 17.02 7.06 14.62
N ARG A 262 17.40 7.73 15.74
CA ARG A 262 18.79 7.94 16.19
C ARG A 262 19.67 8.65 15.16
N MET A 263 19.06 9.59 14.40
CA MET A 263 19.73 10.40 13.38
C MET A 263 20.17 11.74 13.98
N ASN A 264 21.15 12.40 13.36
CA ASN A 264 21.62 13.72 13.82
C ASN A 264 20.61 14.83 13.39
N VAL A 265 19.90 15.39 14.35
CA VAL A 265 18.87 16.43 14.11
C VAL A 265 19.49 17.77 13.67
N ALA A 266 20.70 18.07 14.13
CA ALA A 266 21.40 19.33 13.80
C ALA A 266 21.91 19.33 12.35
N GLU A 267 22.28 18.17 11.81
CA GLU A 267 22.75 18.08 10.42
C GLU A 267 21.54 17.93 9.47
N LYS A 268 21.33 18.92 8.61
CA LYS A 268 20.22 19.00 7.64
C LYS A 268 20.67 19.03 6.18
N ARG A 269 21.98 19.09 5.94
CA ARG A 269 22.58 19.24 4.61
C ARG A 269 22.99 17.93 3.97
N LYS A 270 23.32 16.94 4.80
CA LYS A 270 23.77 15.62 4.34
C LYS A 270 22.64 14.60 4.43
N PRO A 271 22.51 13.71 3.45
CA PRO A 271 21.62 12.55 3.58
C PRO A 271 21.98 11.74 4.82
N GLN A 272 20.98 11.19 5.49
CA GLN A 272 21.14 10.33 6.64
C GLN A 272 20.16 9.16 6.52
N ASP A 273 20.59 8.01 7.01
CA ASP A 273 19.76 6.82 7.14
C ASP A 273 19.61 6.46 8.63
N GLY A 274 18.45 5.94 8.98
CA GLY A 274 18.10 5.55 10.33
C GLY A 274 17.10 4.40 10.37
N ARG A 275 16.84 3.88 11.58
CA ARG A 275 15.86 2.82 11.80
C ARG A 275 15.00 3.15 13.00
N LEU A 276 13.69 2.92 12.88
CA LEU A 276 12.72 3.11 13.94
C LEU A 276 11.97 1.80 14.18
N LYS A 277 12.05 1.26 15.39
CA LYS A 277 11.21 0.13 15.81
C LYS A 277 9.94 0.65 16.44
N THR A 278 8.80 0.09 16.05
CA THR A 278 7.48 0.47 16.55
C THR A 278 6.54 -0.74 16.56
N ARG A 279 5.30 -0.54 16.96
CA ARG A 279 4.26 -1.58 16.92
C ARG A 279 3.12 -1.14 16.03
N THR A 280 2.63 -2.08 15.23
CA THR A 280 1.41 -1.87 14.44
C THR A 280 0.19 -1.77 15.37
N PRO A 281 -0.96 -1.24 14.91
CA PRO A 281 -2.21 -1.25 15.68
C PRO A 281 -2.65 -2.65 16.14
N LYS A 282 -2.20 -3.69 15.47
CA LYS A 282 -2.43 -5.10 15.84
C LYS A 282 -1.46 -5.63 16.91
N GLY A 283 -0.55 -4.80 17.41
CA GLY A 283 0.44 -5.16 18.43
C GLY A 283 1.69 -5.86 17.90
N GLN A 284 1.82 -6.07 16.60
CA GLN A 284 3.01 -6.68 15.99
C GLN A 284 4.17 -5.69 15.95
N GLU A 285 5.37 -6.15 16.27
CA GLU A 285 6.58 -5.35 16.13
C GLU A 285 6.95 -5.20 14.65
N THR A 286 7.28 -3.98 14.26
CA THR A 286 7.73 -3.65 12.91
C THR A 286 8.87 -2.65 12.95
N GLU A 287 9.70 -2.66 11.92
CA GLU A 287 10.81 -1.73 11.73
C GLU A 287 10.51 -0.81 10.53
N LEU A 288 10.77 0.48 10.71
CA LEU A 288 10.75 1.44 9.62
C LEU A 288 12.20 1.85 9.30
N ARG A 289 12.55 1.83 8.02
CA ARG A 289 13.80 2.42 7.52
C ARG A 289 13.55 3.87 7.16
N LEU A 290 14.39 4.73 7.68
CA LEU A 290 14.29 6.18 7.52
C LEU A 290 15.42 6.63 6.60
N SER A 291 15.10 7.50 5.65
CA SER A 291 16.12 8.16 4.83
C SER A 291 15.77 9.63 4.66
N THR A 292 16.76 10.51 4.87
CA THR A 292 16.59 11.96 4.69
C THR A 292 17.41 12.46 3.51
N LEU A 293 16.88 13.51 2.86
CA LEU A 293 17.52 14.19 1.76
C LEU A 293 17.29 15.69 1.89
N SER A 294 18.37 16.48 1.79
CA SER A 294 18.28 17.93 1.71
C SER A 294 17.67 18.35 0.38
N THR A 295 16.65 19.22 0.42
CA THR A 295 15.99 19.79 -0.76
C THR A 295 16.01 21.31 -0.69
N ALA A 296 15.64 21.99 -1.78
CA ALA A 296 15.59 23.45 -1.83
C ALA A 296 14.66 24.09 -0.78
N PHE A 297 13.65 23.35 -0.27
CA PHE A 297 12.67 23.85 0.69
C PHE A 297 12.84 23.25 2.09
N GLY A 298 13.91 22.52 2.34
CA GLY A 298 14.19 21.87 3.62
C GLY A 298 14.48 20.39 3.47
N GLU A 299 14.56 19.69 4.60
CA GLU A 299 14.88 18.25 4.63
C GLU A 299 13.64 17.42 4.32
N LYS A 300 13.69 16.60 3.28
CA LYS A 300 12.70 15.57 2.97
C LYS A 300 13.03 14.31 3.76
N LEU A 301 12.01 13.61 4.26
CA LEU A 301 12.15 12.32 4.91
C LEU A 301 11.24 11.28 4.25
N VAL A 302 11.77 10.08 4.05
CA VAL A 302 11.03 8.90 3.60
C VAL A 302 11.16 7.82 4.67
N MET A 303 10.04 7.23 5.06
CA MET A 303 9.99 6.08 5.95
C MET A 303 9.43 4.89 5.16
N ARG A 304 10.22 3.85 4.98
CA ARG A 304 9.76 2.58 4.42
C ARG A 304 9.28 1.69 5.54
N ILE A 305 8.03 1.29 5.45
CA ILE A 305 7.41 0.35 6.39
C ILE A 305 7.80 -1.06 5.98
N PHE A 306 8.33 -1.79 6.92
CA PHE A 306 8.73 -3.15 6.73
C PHE A 306 7.65 -4.10 7.28
N ASP A 307 7.04 -4.88 6.41
CA ASP A 307 6.03 -5.87 6.78
C ASP A 307 6.62 -7.28 6.62
N PRO A 308 6.99 -7.94 7.72
CA PRO A 308 7.58 -9.28 7.65
C PRO A 308 6.66 -10.32 7.00
N GLU A 309 5.33 -10.17 7.13
CA GLU A 309 4.36 -11.13 6.55
C GLU A 309 4.38 -11.12 5.02
N VAL A 310 4.79 -10.00 4.40
CA VAL A 310 4.88 -9.88 2.94
C VAL A 310 6.03 -10.70 2.36
N LEU A 311 7.12 -10.91 3.11
CA LEU A 311 8.30 -11.64 2.63
C LEU A 311 8.18 -13.16 2.73
N VAL A 312 7.17 -13.66 3.44
CA VAL A 312 6.99 -15.11 3.68
C VAL A 312 5.65 -15.58 3.12
N ARG A 313 5.36 -15.18 1.89
CA ARG A 313 4.14 -15.63 1.21
C ARG A 313 4.34 -16.98 0.55
N SER A 314 3.28 -17.80 0.53
CA SER A 314 3.29 -19.00 -0.29
C SER A 314 3.35 -18.65 -1.77
N PHE A 315 3.88 -19.54 -2.60
CA PHE A 315 3.93 -19.31 -4.05
C PHE A 315 2.55 -19.05 -4.66
N GLN A 316 1.50 -19.70 -4.15
CA GLN A 316 0.12 -19.46 -4.57
C GLN A 316 -0.32 -18.02 -4.26
N GLN A 317 0.05 -17.49 -3.09
CA GLN A 317 -0.23 -16.08 -2.73
C GLN A 317 0.57 -15.08 -3.58
N LEU A 318 1.73 -15.49 -4.09
CA LEU A 318 2.52 -14.71 -5.03
C LEU A 318 1.94 -14.73 -6.45
N GLY A 319 1.08 -15.71 -6.77
CA GLY A 319 0.49 -15.90 -8.09
C GLY A 319 1.24 -16.91 -8.96
N PHE A 320 2.07 -17.78 -8.36
CA PHE A 320 2.65 -18.93 -9.06
C PHE A 320 1.60 -20.03 -9.15
N GLU A 321 1.11 -20.28 -10.36
CA GLU A 321 0.04 -21.22 -10.62
C GLU A 321 0.44 -22.17 -11.76
N GLY A 322 -0.16 -23.36 -11.78
CA GLY A 322 0.01 -24.35 -12.85
C GLY A 322 1.47 -24.70 -13.13
N HIS A 323 1.85 -24.67 -14.40
CA HIS A 323 3.20 -25.03 -14.84
C HIS A 323 4.29 -24.13 -14.28
N LEU A 324 4.02 -22.83 -14.07
CA LEU A 324 5.00 -21.91 -13.50
C LEU A 324 5.52 -22.39 -12.15
N LEU A 325 4.63 -22.88 -11.27
CA LEU A 325 5.01 -23.38 -9.96
C LEU A 325 5.86 -24.65 -10.04
N SER A 326 5.44 -25.62 -10.85
CA SER A 326 6.18 -26.88 -11.03
C SER A 326 7.57 -26.66 -11.64
N ASP A 327 7.65 -25.81 -12.65
CA ASP A 327 8.89 -25.52 -13.35
C ASP A 327 9.86 -24.70 -12.47
N TRP A 328 9.33 -23.75 -11.67
CA TRP A 328 10.12 -23.04 -10.68
C TRP A 328 10.68 -23.97 -9.60
N GLN A 329 9.87 -24.90 -9.09
CA GLN A 329 10.32 -25.90 -8.12
C GLN A 329 11.36 -26.86 -8.69
N ALA A 330 11.18 -27.30 -9.96
CA ALA A 330 12.16 -28.11 -10.66
C ALA A 330 13.50 -27.34 -10.81
N LEU A 331 13.44 -26.05 -11.17
CA LEU A 331 14.63 -25.23 -11.33
C LEU A 331 15.38 -25.03 -10.02
N THR A 332 14.66 -24.74 -8.94
CA THR A 332 15.24 -24.51 -7.60
C THR A 332 15.72 -25.78 -6.92
N SER A 333 15.41 -26.97 -7.46
CA SER A 333 15.92 -28.26 -6.97
C SER A 333 17.31 -28.65 -7.52
N HIS A 334 17.88 -27.85 -8.45
CA HIS A 334 19.22 -28.09 -8.96
C HIS A 334 20.26 -27.90 -7.83
N SER A 335 21.30 -28.72 -7.87
CA SER A 335 22.40 -28.64 -6.89
C SER A 335 23.35 -27.46 -7.14
N HIS A 336 23.44 -26.96 -8.37
CA HIS A 336 24.35 -25.88 -8.74
C HIS A 336 23.84 -25.13 -9.98
N GLY A 337 24.31 -23.91 -10.15
CA GLY A 337 23.93 -23.01 -11.23
C GLY A 337 23.38 -21.69 -10.72
N ILE A 338 22.93 -20.83 -11.62
CA ILE A 338 22.42 -19.50 -11.29
C ILE A 338 20.95 -19.38 -11.70
N ILE A 339 20.12 -18.96 -10.77
CA ILE A 339 18.74 -18.57 -11.00
C ILE A 339 18.63 -17.05 -10.78
N LEU A 340 18.10 -16.34 -11.78
CA LEU A 340 17.97 -14.89 -11.76
C LEU A 340 16.52 -14.47 -11.65
N VAL A 341 16.22 -13.54 -10.74
CA VAL A 341 14.93 -12.86 -10.69
C VAL A 341 15.15 -11.41 -11.11
N THR A 342 14.47 -10.97 -12.17
CA THR A 342 14.69 -9.64 -12.73
C THR A 342 13.44 -8.76 -12.72
N GLY A 343 13.66 -7.45 -12.74
CA GLY A 343 12.61 -6.46 -12.78
C GLY A 343 13.02 -5.15 -12.07
N PRO A 344 12.23 -4.08 -12.18
CA PRO A 344 12.49 -2.82 -11.51
C PRO A 344 12.38 -2.94 -10.00
N THR A 345 12.80 -1.87 -9.31
CA THR A 345 12.57 -1.73 -7.86
C THR A 345 11.08 -1.81 -7.55
N GLY A 346 10.72 -2.58 -6.50
CA GLY A 346 9.32 -2.77 -6.10
C GLY A 346 8.54 -3.81 -6.92
N SER A 347 9.17 -4.58 -7.81
CA SER A 347 8.52 -5.68 -8.54
C SER A 347 8.33 -6.96 -7.70
N GLY A 348 8.83 -7.01 -6.46
CA GLY A 348 8.68 -8.15 -5.55
C GLY A 348 9.78 -9.21 -5.65
N LYS A 349 10.93 -8.90 -6.27
CA LYS A 349 12.06 -9.83 -6.43
C LYS A 349 12.52 -10.47 -5.11
N THR A 350 12.78 -9.62 -4.11
CA THR A 350 13.20 -10.06 -2.78
C THR A 350 12.19 -11.02 -2.15
N THR A 351 10.89 -10.71 -2.26
CA THR A 351 9.82 -11.58 -1.76
C THR A 351 9.86 -12.97 -2.42
N THR A 352 10.03 -13.02 -3.73
CA THR A 352 10.13 -14.28 -4.48
C THR A 352 11.36 -15.07 -4.05
N LEU A 353 12.53 -14.41 -3.91
CA LEU A 353 13.76 -15.07 -3.44
C LEU A 353 13.62 -15.59 -2.01
N TYR A 354 13.12 -14.78 -1.07
CA TYR A 354 12.93 -15.21 0.31
C TYR A 354 11.93 -16.37 0.44
N SER A 355 10.82 -16.32 -0.31
CA SER A 355 9.87 -17.43 -0.34
C SER A 355 10.49 -18.71 -0.90
N SER A 356 11.37 -18.60 -1.92
CA SER A 356 12.10 -19.73 -2.48
C SER A 356 13.11 -20.29 -1.49
N LEU A 357 13.95 -19.44 -0.91
CA LEU A 357 14.95 -19.85 0.07
C LEU A 357 14.34 -20.49 1.30
N LYS A 358 13.22 -19.94 1.79
CA LYS A 358 12.54 -20.49 2.96
C LYS A 358 11.99 -21.90 2.72
N GLN A 359 11.56 -22.19 1.50
CA GLN A 359 11.14 -23.54 1.12
C GLN A 359 12.32 -24.51 0.99
N LEU A 360 13.49 -24.01 0.57
CA LEU A 360 14.70 -24.80 0.38
C LEU A 360 15.50 -24.99 1.68
N ALA A 361 15.37 -24.05 2.62
CA ALA A 361 16.09 -24.09 3.91
C ALA A 361 15.51 -25.20 4.80
N THR A 362 16.19 -26.34 4.82
CA THR A 362 15.94 -27.47 5.71
C THR A 362 17.11 -27.61 6.72
N GLU A 363 16.99 -28.46 7.70
CA GLU A 363 18.09 -28.76 8.64
C GLU A 363 19.34 -29.32 7.95
N GLN A 364 19.22 -29.77 6.72
CA GLN A 364 20.30 -30.38 5.93
C GLN A 364 20.90 -29.43 4.88
N VAL A 365 20.38 -28.22 4.76
CA VAL A 365 20.76 -27.26 3.70
C VAL A 365 21.26 -25.97 4.31
N ASN A 366 22.53 -25.65 4.06
CA ASN A 366 23.14 -24.40 4.49
C ASN A 366 22.85 -23.26 3.51
N VAL A 367 21.90 -22.40 3.87
CA VAL A 367 21.54 -21.21 3.09
C VAL A 367 22.31 -19.99 3.60
N CYS A 368 23.12 -19.41 2.74
CA CYS A 368 23.88 -18.19 3.02
C CYS A 368 23.43 -17.03 2.13
N THR A 369 23.35 -15.82 2.69
CA THR A 369 22.96 -14.63 1.91
C THR A 369 23.96 -13.48 2.10
N ILE A 370 24.09 -12.65 1.07
CA ILE A 370 24.73 -11.33 1.13
C ILE A 370 23.78 -10.27 0.59
N GLU A 371 23.48 -9.24 1.39
CA GLU A 371 22.39 -8.28 1.12
C GLU A 371 22.81 -6.84 1.44
N ASP A 372 22.18 -5.87 0.77
CA ASP A 372 22.42 -4.43 0.98
C ASP A 372 21.12 -3.61 1.01
N PRO A 373 20.56 -3.41 2.21
CA PRO A 373 20.82 -4.14 3.47
C PRO A 373 19.96 -5.43 3.57
N ILE A 374 20.13 -6.22 4.63
CA ILE A 374 19.25 -7.35 4.94
C ILE A 374 17.82 -6.83 5.09
N GLU A 375 16.90 -7.40 4.29
CA GLU A 375 15.49 -6.95 4.30
C GLU A 375 14.73 -7.50 5.52
N MET A 376 14.94 -8.76 5.87
CA MET A 376 14.32 -9.43 7.01
C MET A 376 15.31 -10.41 7.63
N LEU A 377 15.39 -10.45 8.95
CA LEU A 377 16.12 -11.48 9.66
C LEU A 377 15.32 -12.78 9.61
N GLU A 378 15.91 -13.81 9.00
CA GLU A 378 15.33 -15.16 8.91
C GLU A 378 16.24 -16.15 9.65
N PRO A 379 15.77 -16.73 10.76
CA PRO A 379 16.61 -17.60 11.60
C PRO A 379 17.20 -18.83 10.90
N SER A 380 16.58 -19.24 9.80
CA SER A 380 17.04 -20.39 9.00
C SER A 380 18.14 -20.03 7.98
N PHE A 381 18.55 -18.75 7.88
CA PHE A 381 19.59 -18.30 6.95
C PHE A 381 20.80 -17.76 7.68
N ASN A 382 21.98 -17.92 7.08
CA ASN A 382 23.21 -17.25 7.47
C ASN A 382 23.36 -15.96 6.66
N GLN A 383 22.87 -14.84 7.23
CA GLN A 383 22.73 -13.57 6.52
C GLN A 383 23.89 -12.63 6.79
N MET A 384 24.59 -12.22 5.75
CA MET A 384 25.65 -11.21 5.76
C MET A 384 25.13 -9.90 5.17
N GLN A 385 25.41 -8.78 5.80
CA GLN A 385 25.11 -7.46 5.27
C GLN A 385 26.35 -6.78 4.71
N VAL A 386 26.22 -6.19 3.50
CA VAL A 386 27.24 -5.28 2.93
C VAL A 386 27.57 -4.16 3.92
N ASN A 387 28.85 -3.88 4.08
CA ASN A 387 29.33 -2.82 4.96
C ASN A 387 30.52 -2.09 4.32
N THR A 388 30.22 -1.00 3.62
CA THR A 388 31.22 -0.18 2.93
C THR A 388 32.21 0.50 3.88
N GLY A 389 31.86 0.64 5.17
CA GLY A 389 32.76 1.21 6.19
C GLY A 389 33.98 0.34 6.52
N ILE A 390 33.93 -0.94 6.14
CA ILE A 390 35.04 -1.92 6.31
C ILE A 390 35.36 -2.58 4.96
N ASP A 391 35.05 -1.95 3.85
CA ASP A 391 35.29 -2.43 2.49
C ASP A 391 34.67 -3.82 2.18
N LEU A 392 33.57 -4.19 2.86
CA LEU A 392 32.84 -5.42 2.62
C LEU A 392 31.72 -5.18 1.60
N GLY A 393 32.03 -5.44 0.33
CA GLY A 393 31.07 -5.39 -0.79
C GLY A 393 30.44 -6.75 -1.09
N PHE A 394 29.58 -6.78 -2.14
CA PHE A 394 28.95 -8.04 -2.59
C PHE A 394 29.97 -9.10 -3.01
N ALA A 395 30.97 -8.72 -3.83
CA ALA A 395 31.99 -9.65 -4.32
C ALA A 395 32.82 -10.27 -3.17
N ASP A 396 33.24 -9.46 -2.19
CA ASP A 396 33.97 -9.93 -1.02
C ASP A 396 33.11 -10.81 -0.12
N GLY A 397 31.84 -10.46 0.01
CA GLY A 397 30.87 -11.27 0.73
C GLY A 397 30.68 -12.65 0.10
N VAL A 398 30.45 -12.75 -1.21
CA VAL A 398 30.33 -14.06 -1.90
C VAL A 398 31.62 -14.89 -1.70
N ARG A 399 32.78 -14.25 -1.88
CA ARG A 399 34.08 -14.92 -1.65
C ARG A 399 34.24 -15.46 -0.21
N ALA A 400 33.69 -14.74 0.77
CA ALA A 400 33.68 -15.19 2.16
C ALA A 400 32.69 -16.34 2.38
N LEU A 401 31.48 -16.23 1.82
CA LEU A 401 30.44 -17.25 1.93
C LEU A 401 30.86 -18.59 1.33
N MET A 402 31.55 -18.60 0.18
CA MET A 402 32.07 -19.83 -0.45
C MET A 402 33.00 -20.66 0.46
N ARG A 403 33.50 -20.09 1.55
CA ARG A 403 34.33 -20.80 2.56
C ARG A 403 33.53 -21.21 3.79
N GLN A 404 32.21 -21.04 3.79
CA GLN A 404 31.30 -21.38 4.90
C GLN A 404 30.50 -22.66 4.64
N ASP A 405 30.96 -23.49 3.69
CA ASP A 405 30.26 -24.73 3.28
C ASP A 405 28.78 -24.51 2.92
N PRO A 406 28.49 -23.54 2.03
CA PRO A 406 27.11 -23.25 1.66
C PRO A 406 26.61 -24.24 0.59
N ASP A 407 25.35 -24.65 0.68
CA ASP A 407 24.65 -25.34 -0.44
C ASP A 407 24.02 -24.30 -1.36
N ILE A 408 23.44 -23.24 -0.78
CA ILE A 408 22.75 -22.18 -1.50
C ILE A 408 23.32 -20.83 -1.10
N ILE A 409 23.64 -20.02 -2.10
CA ILE A 409 24.11 -18.65 -1.92
C ILE A 409 23.10 -17.68 -2.55
N MET A 410 22.53 -16.78 -1.78
CA MET A 410 21.73 -15.67 -2.30
C MET A 410 22.57 -14.39 -2.34
N VAL A 411 22.74 -13.82 -3.52
CA VAL A 411 23.35 -12.51 -3.73
C VAL A 411 22.24 -11.51 -3.98
N GLY A 412 22.07 -10.54 -3.09
CA GLY A 412 20.94 -9.61 -3.13
C GLY A 412 20.73 -9.01 -4.51
N GLU A 413 21.79 -8.56 -5.17
CA GLU A 413 21.78 -8.11 -6.56
C GLU A 413 23.17 -8.14 -7.20
N ILE A 414 23.20 -8.25 -8.52
CA ILE A 414 24.41 -8.15 -9.34
C ILE A 414 24.39 -6.80 -10.08
N ARG A 415 25.29 -5.88 -9.67
CA ARG A 415 25.40 -4.55 -10.27
C ARG A 415 26.68 -4.34 -11.07
N ASP A 416 27.72 -5.07 -10.77
CA ASP A 416 29.10 -4.88 -11.29
C ASP A 416 29.72 -6.20 -11.71
N HIS A 417 30.85 -6.06 -12.41
CA HIS A 417 31.63 -7.16 -12.95
C HIS A 417 32.13 -8.15 -11.88
N ASP A 418 32.64 -7.62 -10.76
CA ASP A 418 33.26 -8.44 -9.73
C ASP A 418 32.23 -9.33 -9.03
N THR A 419 31.07 -8.75 -8.71
CA THR A 419 29.93 -9.49 -8.14
C THR A 419 29.41 -10.56 -9.11
N ALA A 420 29.30 -10.22 -10.42
CA ALA A 420 28.90 -11.18 -11.45
C ALA A 420 29.86 -12.36 -11.55
N ASN A 421 31.18 -12.08 -11.60
CA ASN A 421 32.20 -13.11 -11.67
C ASN A 421 32.18 -14.01 -10.42
N MET A 422 32.02 -13.44 -9.23
CA MET A 422 31.98 -14.24 -8.00
C MET A 422 30.73 -15.15 -7.96
N ALA A 423 29.57 -14.67 -8.41
CA ALA A 423 28.37 -15.48 -8.53
C ALA A 423 28.55 -16.66 -9.51
N ILE A 424 29.20 -16.40 -10.64
CA ILE A 424 29.54 -17.44 -11.65
C ILE A 424 30.53 -18.46 -11.05
N GLN A 425 31.58 -18.01 -10.37
CA GLN A 425 32.55 -18.91 -9.74
C GLN A 425 31.87 -19.80 -8.70
N ALA A 426 30.98 -19.25 -7.88
CA ALA A 426 30.19 -20.02 -6.93
C ALA A 426 29.36 -21.10 -7.62
N ALA A 427 28.69 -20.76 -8.72
CA ALA A 427 27.90 -21.72 -9.50
C ALA A 427 28.76 -22.82 -10.15
N LEU A 428 29.93 -22.46 -10.69
CA LEU A 428 30.88 -23.43 -11.29
C LEU A 428 31.51 -24.36 -10.26
N THR A 429 31.62 -23.91 -9.01
CA THR A 429 32.19 -24.70 -7.91
C THR A 429 31.15 -25.54 -7.16
N GLY A 430 29.91 -25.64 -7.65
CA GLY A 430 28.91 -26.58 -7.17
C GLY A 430 27.80 -26.01 -6.29
N HIS A 431 27.67 -24.67 -6.22
CA HIS A 431 26.65 -24.03 -5.40
C HIS A 431 25.44 -23.58 -6.21
N LEU A 432 24.25 -23.67 -5.65
CA LEU A 432 23.07 -23.02 -6.23
C LEU A 432 23.07 -21.54 -5.85
N VAL A 433 23.13 -20.67 -6.86
CA VAL A 433 23.17 -19.21 -6.66
C VAL A 433 21.84 -18.61 -7.07
N LEU A 434 21.18 -17.86 -6.18
CA LEU A 434 20.01 -17.05 -6.47
C LEU A 434 20.39 -15.58 -6.43
N SER A 435 20.01 -14.81 -7.44
CA SER A 435 20.32 -13.37 -7.43
C SER A 435 19.28 -12.54 -8.19
N THR A 436 19.43 -11.22 -8.11
CA THR A 436 18.56 -10.29 -8.84
C THR A 436 19.36 -9.46 -9.85
N LEU A 437 18.66 -9.10 -10.93
CA LEU A 437 19.09 -8.14 -11.92
C LEU A 437 18.01 -7.07 -12.14
N HIS A 438 18.41 -6.00 -12.84
CA HIS A 438 17.49 -4.96 -13.29
C HIS A 438 17.40 -4.98 -14.82
N THR A 439 16.55 -5.87 -15.37
CA THR A 439 16.21 -5.92 -16.80
C THR A 439 14.69 -5.88 -16.99
N ASN A 440 14.25 -5.59 -18.20
CA ASN A 440 12.83 -5.43 -18.51
C ASN A 440 12.11 -6.74 -18.80
N ASP A 441 12.83 -7.72 -19.34
CA ASP A 441 12.36 -9.07 -19.70
C ASP A 441 13.40 -10.13 -19.30
N ALA A 442 13.05 -11.40 -19.40
CA ALA A 442 13.94 -12.49 -19.02
C ALA A 442 15.12 -12.65 -20.01
N PRO A 443 14.94 -12.61 -21.34
CA PRO A 443 16.05 -12.72 -22.30
C PRO A 443 17.12 -11.64 -22.14
N SER A 444 16.74 -10.40 -21.83
CA SER A 444 17.68 -9.28 -21.64
C SER A 444 18.66 -9.48 -20.48
N SER A 445 18.41 -10.44 -19.59
CA SER A 445 19.31 -10.71 -18.46
C SER A 445 20.67 -11.28 -18.93
N SER A 446 20.71 -12.06 -20.00
CA SER A 446 21.96 -12.54 -20.60
C SER A 446 22.79 -11.37 -21.17
N THR A 447 22.16 -10.49 -21.95
CA THR A 447 22.81 -9.29 -22.48
C THR A 447 23.36 -8.42 -21.34
N ARG A 448 22.57 -8.24 -20.25
CA ARG A 448 23.02 -7.46 -19.11
C ARG A 448 24.27 -8.02 -18.43
N LEU A 449 24.38 -9.35 -18.32
CA LEU A 449 25.60 -9.97 -17.79
C LEU A 449 26.79 -9.77 -18.76
N HIS A 450 26.59 -9.83 -20.06
CA HIS A 450 27.62 -9.53 -21.05
C HIS A 450 28.06 -8.06 -20.97
N ASP A 451 27.14 -7.12 -20.79
CA ASP A 451 27.43 -5.68 -20.57
C ASP A 451 28.27 -5.45 -19.30
N LEU A 452 28.07 -6.28 -18.28
CA LEU A 452 28.90 -6.30 -17.07
C LEU A 452 30.27 -6.95 -17.28
N GLY A 453 30.58 -7.43 -18.49
CA GLY A 453 31.88 -8.02 -18.83
C GLY A 453 31.97 -9.52 -18.63
N VAL A 454 30.86 -10.21 -18.33
CA VAL A 454 30.85 -11.67 -18.22
C VAL A 454 30.99 -12.30 -19.59
N GLN A 455 31.86 -13.30 -19.72
CA GLN A 455 32.02 -14.01 -20.98
C GLN A 455 30.77 -14.82 -21.33
N PRO A 456 30.29 -14.78 -22.60
CA PRO A 456 29.08 -15.47 -23.04
C PRO A 456 29.02 -16.96 -22.70
N PHE A 457 30.15 -17.67 -22.85
CA PHE A 457 30.22 -19.10 -22.56
C PHE A 457 30.05 -19.43 -21.08
N LEU A 458 30.47 -18.53 -20.18
CA LEU A 458 30.28 -18.67 -18.73
C LEU A 458 28.81 -18.45 -18.36
N THR A 459 28.17 -17.45 -18.96
CA THR A 459 26.74 -17.19 -18.83
C THR A 459 25.92 -18.41 -19.26
N ALA A 460 26.24 -18.96 -20.45
CA ALA A 460 25.57 -20.14 -20.99
C ALA A 460 25.78 -21.41 -20.14
N ALA A 461 26.96 -21.56 -19.53
CA ALA A 461 27.28 -22.71 -18.68
C ALA A 461 26.58 -22.67 -17.33
N THR A 462 26.34 -21.49 -16.77
CA THR A 462 25.93 -21.35 -15.36
C THR A 462 24.46 -20.99 -15.18
N ILE A 463 23.81 -20.26 -16.11
CA ILE A 463 22.42 -19.87 -15.93
C ILE A 463 21.48 -21.04 -16.16
N LEU A 464 20.66 -21.34 -15.15
CA LEU A 464 19.59 -22.35 -15.20
C LEU A 464 18.28 -21.75 -15.71
N GLY A 465 17.95 -20.54 -15.27
CA GLY A 465 16.75 -19.86 -15.69
C GLY A 465 16.64 -18.42 -15.16
N VAL A 466 15.74 -17.70 -15.78
CA VAL A 466 15.47 -16.28 -15.47
C VAL A 466 13.97 -16.09 -15.30
N LEU A 467 13.58 -15.42 -14.21
CA LEU A 467 12.20 -15.01 -13.94
C LEU A 467 12.10 -13.48 -13.99
N ALA A 468 11.54 -12.93 -15.06
CA ALA A 468 11.17 -11.52 -15.06
C ALA A 468 9.83 -11.33 -14.36
N GLN A 469 9.74 -10.31 -13.53
CA GLN A 469 8.61 -10.11 -12.61
C GLN A 469 8.15 -8.65 -12.56
N ARG A 470 6.84 -8.46 -12.56
CA ARG A 470 6.16 -7.19 -12.25
C ARG A 470 5.01 -7.44 -11.29
N LEU A 471 4.59 -6.38 -10.58
CA LEU A 471 3.39 -6.40 -9.75
C LEU A 471 2.31 -5.52 -10.38
N VAL A 472 1.14 -6.09 -10.59
CA VAL A 472 -0.08 -5.38 -10.99
C VAL A 472 -1.05 -5.29 -9.81
N ARG A 473 -1.82 -4.21 -9.72
CA ARG A 473 -2.86 -4.07 -8.69
C ARG A 473 -4.01 -5.02 -8.98
N ARG A 474 -4.53 -5.66 -7.95
CA ARG A 474 -5.70 -6.53 -8.05
C ARG A 474 -6.97 -5.67 -8.00
N LEU A 475 -7.91 -5.96 -8.90
CA LEU A 475 -9.25 -5.41 -8.83
C LEU A 475 -9.91 -5.73 -7.50
N CYS A 476 -10.60 -4.76 -6.93
CA CYS A 476 -11.37 -4.97 -5.73
C CYS A 476 -12.55 -5.91 -6.02
N PRO A 477 -12.69 -7.04 -5.32
CA PRO A 477 -13.76 -8.01 -5.58
C PRO A 477 -15.17 -7.45 -5.31
N HIS A 478 -15.26 -6.40 -4.47
CA HIS A 478 -16.55 -5.82 -4.05
C HIS A 478 -17.11 -4.79 -5.04
N CYS A 479 -16.27 -4.19 -5.89
CA CYS A 479 -16.74 -3.09 -6.75
C CYS A 479 -16.31 -3.19 -8.21
N LYS A 480 -15.59 -4.25 -8.62
CA LYS A 480 -15.29 -4.44 -10.03
C LYS A 480 -16.58 -4.68 -10.81
N VAL A 481 -16.69 -4.08 -12.00
CA VAL A 481 -17.83 -4.25 -12.90
C VAL A 481 -17.36 -4.70 -14.28
N GLU A 482 -18.22 -5.39 -14.99
CA GLU A 482 -17.96 -5.78 -16.37
C GLU A 482 -17.96 -4.56 -17.29
N LYS A 483 -17.05 -4.54 -18.24
CA LYS A 483 -16.93 -3.53 -19.31
C LYS A 483 -16.70 -4.25 -20.65
N GLN A 484 -17.34 -3.78 -21.70
CA GLN A 484 -16.99 -4.22 -23.06
C GLN A 484 -15.60 -3.69 -23.41
N ILE A 485 -14.82 -4.51 -24.08
CA ILE A 485 -13.46 -4.15 -24.53
C ILE A 485 -13.49 -3.74 -25.99
N ASN A 486 -12.63 -2.79 -26.35
CA ASN A 486 -12.38 -2.41 -27.73
C ASN A 486 -11.30 -3.33 -28.34
N SER A 487 -11.50 -3.76 -29.59
CA SER A 487 -10.53 -4.60 -30.31
C SER A 487 -9.13 -3.96 -30.38
N GLN A 488 -9.07 -2.65 -30.60
CA GLN A 488 -7.79 -1.92 -30.65
C GLN A 488 -7.04 -1.96 -29.32
N GLU A 489 -7.77 -1.83 -28.18
CA GLU A 489 -7.17 -1.91 -26.85
C GLU A 489 -6.62 -3.33 -26.58
N TRP A 490 -7.36 -4.37 -27.02
CA TRP A 490 -6.93 -5.74 -26.87
C TRP A 490 -5.74 -6.08 -27.75
N GLU A 491 -5.77 -5.73 -29.04
CA GLU A 491 -4.66 -5.88 -29.98
C GLU A 491 -3.41 -5.14 -29.48
N HIS A 492 -3.58 -3.96 -28.89
CA HIS A 492 -2.47 -3.21 -28.29
C HIS A 492 -1.87 -3.94 -27.08
N LEU A 493 -2.70 -4.58 -26.24
CA LEU A 493 -2.20 -5.38 -25.12
C LEU A 493 -1.50 -6.66 -25.57
N THR A 494 -2.06 -7.36 -26.56
CA THR A 494 -1.59 -8.68 -27.01
C THR A 494 -0.63 -8.63 -28.20
N PHE A 495 -0.19 -7.44 -28.58
CA PHE A 495 0.68 -7.20 -29.73
C PHE A 495 1.67 -8.36 -29.99
N ASP A 496 1.74 -8.85 -31.24
CA ASP A 496 2.55 -10.00 -31.70
C ASP A 496 2.14 -11.39 -31.17
N TYR A 497 1.06 -11.49 -30.38
CA TYR A 497 0.54 -12.76 -29.89
C TYR A 497 -0.92 -12.94 -30.30
N ILE A 498 -1.23 -14.13 -30.82
CA ILE A 498 -2.61 -14.51 -31.14
C ILE A 498 -3.29 -14.93 -29.85
N MET A 499 -4.17 -14.08 -29.34
CA MET A 499 -4.96 -14.34 -28.15
C MET A 499 -6.41 -13.96 -28.42
N GLU A 500 -7.33 -14.88 -28.13
CA GLU A 500 -8.76 -14.65 -28.35
C GLU A 500 -9.23 -13.44 -27.53
N MET A 501 -9.94 -12.53 -28.20
CA MET A 501 -10.48 -11.35 -27.56
C MET A 501 -11.72 -11.73 -26.72
N PRO A 502 -11.76 -11.37 -25.41
CA PRO A 502 -12.93 -11.64 -24.60
C PRO A 502 -14.08 -10.68 -24.96
N GLU A 503 -15.32 -11.13 -24.78
CA GLU A 503 -16.49 -10.26 -24.94
C GLU A 503 -16.51 -9.14 -23.90
N LYS A 504 -16.05 -9.44 -22.69
CA LYS A 504 -16.06 -8.56 -21.54
C LYS A 504 -14.80 -8.71 -20.71
N VAL A 505 -14.40 -7.61 -20.10
CA VAL A 505 -13.34 -7.54 -19.07
C VAL A 505 -13.88 -6.82 -17.85
N PHE A 506 -13.11 -6.79 -16.76
CA PHE A 506 -13.49 -6.04 -15.57
C PHE A 506 -12.75 -4.71 -15.50
N THR A 507 -13.46 -3.67 -14.99
CA THR A 507 -12.89 -2.35 -14.72
C THR A 507 -13.00 -1.99 -13.25
N ALA A 508 -12.13 -1.08 -12.81
CA ALA A 508 -12.08 -0.55 -11.46
C ALA A 508 -13.10 0.59 -11.30
N VAL A 509 -13.97 0.50 -10.29
CA VAL A 509 -14.96 1.56 -9.99
C VAL A 509 -14.58 2.32 -8.72
N GLY A 510 -14.46 1.62 -7.60
CA GLY A 510 -14.21 2.18 -6.30
C GLY A 510 -15.33 1.87 -5.29
N CYS A 511 -14.96 1.57 -4.06
CA CYS A 511 -15.85 1.39 -2.91
C CYS A 511 -15.07 1.63 -1.61
N GLU A 512 -15.74 1.56 -0.47
CA GLU A 512 -15.11 1.70 0.85
C GLU A 512 -13.98 0.70 1.07
N GLU A 513 -14.20 -0.56 0.70
CA GLU A 513 -13.24 -1.63 0.89
C GLU A 513 -11.91 -1.41 0.16
N CYS A 514 -11.93 -0.71 -0.97
CA CYS A 514 -10.74 -0.37 -1.74
C CYS A 514 -10.38 1.12 -1.67
N ARG A 515 -10.97 1.88 -0.75
CA ARG A 515 -10.72 3.32 -0.57
C ARG A 515 -10.93 4.12 -1.86
N GLN A 516 -12.02 3.82 -2.57
CA GLN A 516 -12.40 4.45 -3.85
C GLN A 516 -11.37 4.27 -4.99
N THR A 517 -10.35 3.46 -4.81
CA THR A 517 -9.33 3.23 -5.84
C THR A 517 -9.75 2.21 -6.91
N GLY A 518 -10.72 1.35 -6.60
CA GLY A 518 -11.09 0.20 -7.42
C GLY A 518 -10.12 -0.97 -7.33
N TYR A 519 -9.01 -0.84 -6.57
CA TYR A 519 -7.99 -1.86 -6.42
C TYR A 519 -7.72 -2.19 -4.94
N LYS A 520 -7.37 -3.45 -4.64
CA LYS A 520 -7.00 -3.91 -3.30
C LYS A 520 -5.92 -4.97 -3.38
N GLY A 521 -4.70 -4.59 -2.99
CA GLY A 521 -3.54 -5.45 -3.03
C GLY A 521 -2.92 -5.60 -4.43
N ARG A 522 -1.89 -6.43 -4.53
CA ARG A 522 -1.11 -6.66 -5.75
C ARG A 522 -0.93 -8.15 -6.00
N VAL A 523 -0.68 -8.52 -7.26
CA VAL A 523 -0.34 -9.88 -7.69
C VAL A 523 0.81 -9.82 -8.69
N GLY A 524 1.65 -10.87 -8.70
CA GLY A 524 2.73 -11.01 -9.67
C GLY A 524 2.23 -11.37 -11.06
N ILE A 525 2.88 -10.82 -12.07
CA ILE A 525 2.90 -11.32 -13.43
C ILE A 525 4.32 -11.70 -13.77
N TYR A 526 4.50 -12.80 -14.48
CA TYR A 526 5.78 -13.48 -14.62
C TYR A 526 6.06 -13.83 -16.07
N GLU A 527 7.31 -13.64 -16.49
CA GLU A 527 7.90 -14.19 -17.70
C GLU A 527 9.02 -15.12 -17.25
N PHE A 528 8.79 -16.40 -17.31
CA PHE A 528 9.72 -17.41 -16.82
C PHE A 528 10.41 -18.11 -18.00
N MET A 529 11.73 -17.99 -18.06
CA MET A 529 12.59 -18.57 -19.08
C MET A 529 13.56 -19.58 -18.46
N PRO A 530 13.21 -20.86 -18.38
CA PRO A 530 14.20 -21.92 -18.22
C PRO A 530 15.19 -21.85 -19.38
N VAL A 531 16.48 -21.97 -19.11
CA VAL A 531 17.50 -21.87 -20.17
C VAL A 531 17.72 -23.22 -20.80
N SER A 532 17.05 -23.46 -21.93
CA SER A 532 17.16 -24.67 -22.76
C SER A 532 18.55 -24.84 -23.39
N LEU A 533 18.82 -25.99 -23.99
CA LEU A 533 20.08 -26.22 -24.68
C LEU A 533 20.24 -25.24 -25.85
N GLU A 534 19.18 -24.99 -26.60
CA GLU A 534 19.13 -24.05 -27.72
C GLU A 534 19.38 -22.61 -27.24
N ALA A 535 18.75 -22.21 -26.15
CA ALA A 535 19.00 -20.90 -25.51
C ALA A 535 20.47 -20.77 -25.08
N LYS A 536 21.06 -21.82 -24.45
CA LYS A 536 22.49 -21.86 -24.09
C LYS A 536 23.41 -21.65 -25.28
N GLN A 537 23.11 -22.29 -26.43
CA GLN A 537 23.88 -22.13 -27.67
C GLN A 537 23.84 -20.66 -28.15
N LEU A 538 22.67 -20.04 -28.15
CA LEU A 538 22.51 -18.65 -28.56
C LEU A 538 23.25 -17.70 -27.59
N ILE A 539 23.13 -17.90 -26.29
CA ILE A 539 23.83 -17.10 -25.27
C ILE A 539 25.34 -17.27 -25.41
N GLY A 540 25.83 -18.51 -25.55
CA GLY A 540 27.27 -18.82 -25.65
C GLY A 540 27.91 -18.31 -26.95
N ALA A 541 27.17 -18.23 -28.03
CA ALA A 541 27.61 -17.65 -29.29
C ALA A 541 27.58 -16.12 -29.33
N ASN A 542 27.28 -15.46 -28.21
CA ASN A 542 26.99 -14.02 -28.12
C ASN A 542 25.89 -13.60 -29.11
N GLY A 543 24.87 -14.46 -29.20
CA GLY A 543 23.76 -14.29 -30.11
C GLY A 543 22.94 -13.02 -29.83
N ASP A 544 22.33 -12.51 -30.91
CA ASP A 544 21.47 -11.33 -30.83
C ASP A 544 20.27 -11.58 -29.88
N LEU A 545 19.95 -10.59 -29.07
CA LEU A 545 18.79 -10.60 -28.16
C LEU A 545 17.49 -10.93 -28.91
N THR A 546 17.35 -10.50 -30.16
CA THR A 546 16.20 -10.80 -31.02
C THR A 546 16.09 -12.31 -31.28
N ALA A 547 17.22 -12.99 -31.57
CA ALA A 547 17.23 -14.43 -31.74
C ALA A 547 16.85 -15.19 -30.47
N LEU A 548 17.32 -14.72 -29.31
CA LEU A 548 16.96 -15.31 -28.01
C LEU A 548 15.48 -15.13 -27.68
N ARG A 549 14.91 -13.94 -27.96
CA ARG A 549 13.46 -13.70 -27.82
C ARG A 549 12.61 -14.57 -28.73
N GLN A 550 13.06 -14.77 -29.99
CA GLN A 550 12.39 -15.67 -30.93
C GLN A 550 12.45 -17.13 -30.45
N GLN A 551 13.57 -17.54 -29.89
CA GLN A 551 13.72 -18.88 -29.33
C GLN A 551 12.80 -19.06 -28.11
N ALA A 552 12.77 -18.09 -27.18
CA ALA A 552 11.85 -18.09 -26.05
C ALA A 552 10.37 -18.21 -26.50
N LYS A 553 9.99 -17.47 -27.55
CA LYS A 553 8.64 -17.56 -28.15
C LYS A 553 8.34 -18.94 -28.74
N LYS A 554 9.32 -19.57 -29.43
CA LYS A 554 9.18 -20.94 -29.96
C LYS A 554 9.01 -21.98 -28.84
N GLU A 555 9.66 -21.78 -27.71
CA GLU A 555 9.57 -22.64 -26.53
C GLU A 555 8.29 -22.39 -25.71
N GLY A 556 7.41 -21.47 -26.14
CA GLY A 556 6.15 -21.17 -25.48
C GLY A 556 6.28 -20.26 -24.26
N ILE A 557 7.42 -19.59 -24.09
CA ILE A 557 7.62 -18.65 -23.00
C ILE A 557 6.77 -17.40 -23.27
N GLU A 558 5.87 -17.12 -22.34
CA GLU A 558 4.95 -15.98 -22.45
C GLU A 558 5.62 -14.70 -21.91
N PRO A 559 5.69 -13.62 -22.71
CA PRO A 559 6.15 -12.33 -22.21
C PRO A 559 5.27 -11.78 -21.10
N LEU A 560 5.82 -10.90 -20.26
CA LEU A 560 5.10 -10.25 -19.16
C LEU A 560 3.73 -9.66 -19.54
N ARG A 561 3.61 -9.11 -20.78
CA ARG A 561 2.33 -8.54 -21.25
C ARG A 561 1.27 -9.60 -21.45
N ILE A 562 1.63 -10.75 -21.99
CA ILE A 562 0.71 -11.87 -22.22
C ILE A 562 0.30 -12.51 -20.87
N ALA A 563 1.25 -12.68 -19.96
CA ALA A 563 0.94 -13.06 -18.58
C ALA A 563 -0.03 -12.06 -17.93
N GLY A 564 0.17 -10.77 -18.16
CA GLY A 564 -0.76 -9.71 -17.73
C GLY A 564 -2.12 -9.82 -18.41
N ALA A 565 -2.19 -10.08 -19.72
CA ALA A 565 -3.44 -10.26 -20.45
C ALA A 565 -4.26 -11.44 -19.89
N ARG A 566 -3.61 -12.55 -19.50
CA ARG A 566 -4.29 -13.66 -18.81
C ARG A 566 -4.94 -13.21 -17.50
N LYS A 567 -4.24 -12.38 -16.71
CA LYS A 567 -4.80 -11.83 -15.45
C LYS A 567 -5.96 -10.84 -15.71
N VAL A 568 -6.01 -10.21 -16.89
CA VAL A 568 -7.19 -9.43 -17.33
C VAL A 568 -8.36 -10.35 -17.66
N LEU A 569 -8.13 -11.45 -18.40
CA LEU A 569 -9.16 -12.47 -18.69
C LEU A 569 -9.74 -13.09 -17.41
N GLU A 570 -8.90 -13.37 -16.43
CA GLU A 570 -9.31 -13.89 -15.12
C GLU A 570 -10.08 -12.85 -14.26
N GLY A 571 -10.16 -11.60 -14.71
CA GLY A 571 -10.78 -10.51 -13.95
C GLY A 571 -10.02 -10.15 -12.68
N VAL A 572 -8.72 -10.39 -12.65
CA VAL A 572 -7.83 -10.09 -11.51
C VAL A 572 -7.32 -8.65 -11.56
N THR A 573 -7.05 -8.13 -12.75
CA THR A 573 -6.55 -6.76 -12.98
C THR A 573 -7.21 -6.13 -14.20
N THR A 574 -6.85 -4.89 -14.51
CA THR A 574 -7.34 -4.19 -15.72
C THR A 574 -6.27 -4.13 -16.80
N LEU A 575 -6.71 -3.91 -18.03
CA LEU A 575 -5.86 -3.69 -19.18
C LEU A 575 -4.94 -2.47 -18.98
N GLU A 576 -5.51 -1.37 -18.50
CA GLU A 576 -4.78 -0.12 -18.24
C GLU A 576 -3.67 -0.33 -17.21
N GLU A 577 -3.92 -1.15 -16.20
CA GLU A 577 -2.91 -1.46 -15.18
C GLU A 577 -1.75 -2.29 -15.76
N VAL A 578 -2.03 -3.26 -16.61
CA VAL A 578 -0.99 -4.05 -17.28
C VAL A 578 -0.13 -3.15 -18.17
N LEU A 579 -0.75 -2.31 -19.01
CA LEU A 579 -0.03 -1.37 -19.88
C LEU A 579 0.79 -0.33 -19.10
N ARG A 580 0.32 0.10 -17.94
CA ARG A 580 1.05 1.00 -17.04
C ARG A 580 2.35 0.36 -16.51
N VAL A 581 2.31 -0.94 -16.23
CA VAL A 581 3.42 -1.67 -15.58
C VAL A 581 4.37 -2.29 -16.61
N VAL A 582 3.84 -2.69 -17.74
CA VAL A 582 4.58 -3.28 -18.88
C VAL A 582 4.26 -2.49 -20.15
N PRO A 583 4.80 -1.28 -20.32
CA PRO A 583 4.59 -0.49 -21.53
C PRO A 583 5.15 -1.22 -22.76
N LEU A 584 4.68 -0.84 -23.95
CA LEU A 584 5.34 -1.17 -25.22
C LEU A 584 6.70 -0.49 -25.24
N ASN A 585 7.74 -1.25 -25.53
CA ASN A 585 9.09 -0.71 -25.81
C ASN A 585 9.18 -0.26 -27.25
#